data_1493786b5d5d777ea32e08934b699fa9
#
_entry.id   1493786b5d5d777ea32e08934b699fa9
#
_cell.length_a   1.000
_cell.length_b   1.000
_cell.length_c   1.000
_cell.angle_alpha   90.00
_cell.angle_beta   90.00
_cell.angle_gamma   90.00
#
_symmetry.space_group_name_H-M   'P 1'
#
loop_
_entity.id
_entity.type
_entity.pdbx_description
1 polymer ?
#
loop_
_entity_poly.entity_id
_entity_poly.type
_entity_poly.pdbx_seq_one_letter_code
_entity_poly.pdbx_strand_id
1 'polypeptide(L)'
;MTQVIIYTNENGNVSVCIPTGELRIEDVMAKDCPAHAIVVDASSLPQGENDFFDAWRMAGHSVTVDLEAARAIQLARFNADALQEAQKRQLNTLAGIAKAVTDEAFLADLTAKRSAIAAAQSTAALRAITL
;
A
#
# COMPACT_ATOMS: atom_id res chain seq x y z
N MET A 1 9.76 24.73 -5.07
CA MET A 1 8.72 23.81 -4.55
C MET A 1 7.99 23.18 -5.73
N THR A 2 7.75 21.90 -5.68
CA THR A 2 7.10 21.17 -6.77
C THR A 2 5.58 21.11 -6.52
N GLN A 3 4.82 21.63 -7.47
CA GLN A 3 3.36 21.54 -7.41
C GLN A 3 2.89 20.32 -8.20
N VAL A 4 1.88 19.65 -7.65
CA VAL A 4 1.23 18.50 -8.28
C VAL A 4 -0.29 18.68 -8.21
N ILE A 5 -1.00 17.95 -9.04
CA ILE A 5 -2.46 17.96 -9.06
C ILE A 5 -2.94 16.66 -8.44
N ILE A 6 -3.87 16.75 -7.51
CA ILE A 6 -4.45 15.58 -6.86
C ILE A 6 -5.97 15.57 -6.99
N TYR A 7 -6.54 14.39 -7.04
CA TYR A 7 -7.99 14.20 -7.07
C TYR A 7 -8.35 12.78 -6.65
N THR A 8 -9.59 12.60 -6.23
CA THR A 8 -10.14 11.27 -5.95
C THR A 8 -10.57 10.62 -7.26
N ASN A 9 -10.07 9.42 -7.54
CA ASN A 9 -10.42 8.68 -8.74
C ASN A 9 -11.68 7.82 -8.54
N GLU A 10 -12.08 7.08 -9.58
CA GLU A 10 -13.28 6.25 -9.58
C GLU A 10 -13.27 5.17 -8.49
N ASN A 11 -12.08 4.72 -8.06
CA ASN A 11 -11.93 3.70 -7.03
C ASN A 11 -11.93 4.27 -5.61
N GLY A 12 -12.10 5.59 -5.46
CA GLY A 12 -12.03 6.27 -4.16
C GLY A 12 -10.62 6.54 -3.66
N ASN A 13 -9.61 6.23 -4.46
CA ASN A 13 -8.19 6.46 -4.15
C ASN A 13 -7.75 7.83 -4.65
N VAL A 14 -6.55 8.25 -4.26
CA VAL A 14 -5.96 9.50 -4.72
C VAL A 14 -5.17 9.24 -5.99
N SER A 15 -5.41 10.05 -7.01
CA SER A 15 -4.56 10.12 -8.19
C SER A 15 -3.70 11.38 -8.12
N VAL A 16 -2.44 11.26 -8.50
CA VAL A 16 -1.48 12.36 -8.52
C VAL A 16 -1.02 12.58 -9.95
N CYS A 17 -1.24 13.78 -10.46
CA CYS A 17 -0.76 14.18 -11.78
C CYS A 17 0.45 15.09 -11.60
N ILE A 18 1.59 14.70 -12.18
CA ILE A 18 2.83 15.44 -12.10
C ILE A 18 3.04 16.13 -13.45
N PRO A 19 2.89 17.48 -13.54
CA PRO A 19 3.09 18.19 -14.80
C PRO A 19 4.54 18.10 -15.25
N THR A 20 4.75 17.97 -16.56
CA THR A 20 6.08 17.86 -17.15
C THR A 20 6.80 19.22 -17.28
N GLY A 21 6.07 20.32 -17.09
CA GLY A 21 6.60 21.67 -17.26
C GLY A 21 6.42 22.24 -18.65
N GLU A 22 5.91 21.47 -19.60
CA GLU A 22 5.65 21.94 -20.97
C GLU A 22 4.44 22.87 -21.05
N LEU A 23 3.45 22.65 -20.19
CA LEU A 23 2.26 23.49 -20.05
C LEU A 23 2.19 24.01 -18.62
N ARG A 24 1.45 25.11 -18.46
CA ARG A 24 1.17 25.60 -17.10
C ARG A 24 0.29 24.59 -16.36
N ILE A 25 0.45 24.54 -15.04
CA ILE A 25 -0.26 23.56 -14.22
C ILE A 25 -1.79 23.73 -14.34
N GLU A 26 -2.28 24.95 -14.50
CA GLU A 26 -3.71 25.24 -14.68
C GLU A 26 -4.22 24.64 -16.01
N ASP A 27 -3.41 24.68 -17.05
CA ASP A 27 -3.77 24.12 -18.36
C ASP A 27 -3.79 22.60 -18.33
N VAL A 28 -2.83 21.98 -17.63
CA VAL A 28 -2.79 20.52 -17.42
C VAL A 28 -4.03 20.08 -16.63
N MET A 29 -4.35 20.80 -15.58
CA MET A 29 -5.51 20.50 -14.73
C MET A 29 -6.82 20.58 -15.51
N ALA A 30 -6.97 21.59 -16.35
CA ALA A 30 -8.18 21.77 -17.18
C ALA A 30 -8.31 20.70 -18.24
N LYS A 31 -7.20 20.22 -18.78
CA LYS A 31 -7.17 19.27 -19.90
C LYS A 31 -7.27 17.81 -19.43
N ASP A 32 -6.50 17.43 -18.42
CA ASP A 32 -6.25 16.04 -18.07
C ASP A 32 -6.89 15.60 -16.75
N CYS A 33 -7.45 16.52 -15.97
CA CYS A 33 -7.96 16.25 -14.63
C CYS A 33 -9.43 16.59 -14.48
N PRO A 34 -10.15 15.93 -13.57
CA PRO A 34 -11.55 16.26 -13.31
C PRO A 34 -11.71 17.64 -12.65
N ALA A 35 -12.93 18.17 -12.68
CA ALA A 35 -13.21 19.52 -12.16
C ALA A 35 -12.93 19.67 -10.67
N HIS A 36 -12.99 18.59 -9.90
CA HIS A 36 -12.73 18.61 -8.45
C HIS A 36 -11.24 18.49 -8.08
N ALA A 37 -10.35 18.38 -9.07
CA ALA A 37 -8.91 18.29 -8.82
C ALA A 37 -8.38 19.58 -8.20
N ILE A 38 -7.38 19.45 -7.34
CA ILE A 38 -6.73 20.58 -6.68
C ILE A 38 -5.23 20.54 -6.86
N VAL A 39 -4.60 21.71 -6.74
CA VAL A 39 -3.14 21.84 -6.81
C VAL A 39 -2.60 21.90 -5.39
N VAL A 40 -1.61 21.08 -5.09
CA VAL A 40 -0.91 21.09 -3.80
C VAL A 40 0.59 21.03 -4.02
N ASP A 41 1.35 21.36 -2.99
CA ASP A 41 2.78 21.14 -2.97
C ASP A 41 3.05 19.64 -2.78
N ALA A 42 3.97 19.08 -3.55
CA ALA A 42 4.34 17.67 -3.43
C ALA A 42 4.82 17.30 -2.02
N SER A 43 5.42 18.25 -1.29
CA SER A 43 5.87 18.02 0.07
C SER A 43 4.73 17.84 1.08
N SER A 44 3.50 18.23 0.72
CA SER A 44 2.33 18.05 1.57
C SER A 44 1.74 16.64 1.49
N LEU A 45 2.17 15.83 0.54
CA LEU A 45 1.74 14.44 0.39
C LEU A 45 2.39 13.56 1.46
N PRO A 46 1.79 12.40 1.80
CA PRO A 46 2.38 11.49 2.78
C PRO A 46 3.78 11.04 2.35
N GLN A 47 4.80 11.47 3.10
CA GLN A 47 6.20 11.15 2.79
C GLN A 47 6.56 9.76 3.30
N GLY A 48 7.22 8.97 2.45
CA GLY A 48 7.61 7.61 2.82
C GLY A 48 6.47 6.61 2.84
N GLU A 49 5.30 6.98 2.30
CA GLU A 49 4.08 6.15 2.32
C GLU A 49 3.68 5.66 0.93
N ASN A 50 4.59 5.70 -0.05
CA ASN A 50 4.29 5.30 -1.43
C ASN A 50 3.91 3.82 -1.55
N ASP A 51 4.42 2.97 -0.67
CA ASP A 51 4.08 1.56 -0.62
C ASP A 51 2.62 1.30 -0.21
N PHE A 52 1.96 2.29 0.40
CA PHE A 52 0.55 2.26 0.72
C PHE A 52 -0.26 3.28 -0.09
N PHE A 53 0.17 3.59 -1.30
CA PHE A 53 -0.47 4.59 -2.16
C PHE A 53 -1.96 4.32 -2.36
N ASP A 54 -2.36 3.06 -2.50
CA ASP A 54 -3.78 2.70 -2.68
C ASP A 54 -4.62 2.93 -1.41
N ALA A 55 -3.98 3.20 -0.28
CA ALA A 55 -4.64 3.58 0.96
C ALA A 55 -4.73 5.09 1.17
N TRP A 56 -4.19 5.88 0.26
CA TRP A 56 -4.27 7.34 0.35
C TRP A 56 -5.70 7.80 0.11
N ARG A 57 -6.14 8.78 0.92
CA ARG A 57 -7.48 9.37 0.83
C ARG A 57 -7.39 10.87 0.94
N MET A 58 -8.22 11.57 0.18
CA MET A 58 -8.35 13.01 0.29
C MET A 58 -9.14 13.38 1.53
N ALA A 59 -8.61 14.35 2.29
CA ALA A 59 -9.26 14.95 3.45
C ALA A 59 -9.24 16.48 3.25
N GLY A 60 -10.25 17.02 2.54
CA GLY A 60 -10.25 18.41 2.10
C GLY A 60 -9.13 18.67 1.10
N HIS A 61 -8.19 19.54 1.47
CA HIS A 61 -7.03 19.87 0.63
C HIS A 61 -5.77 19.10 1.00
N SER A 62 -5.88 18.12 1.89
CA SER A 62 -4.76 17.29 2.31
C SER A 62 -5.02 15.83 1.95
N VAL A 63 -3.94 15.03 1.99
CA VAL A 63 -3.99 13.58 1.76
C VAL A 63 -3.54 12.89 3.02
N THR A 64 -4.31 11.90 3.45
CA THR A 64 -3.97 11.05 4.59
C THR A 64 -3.94 9.58 4.15
N VAL A 65 -3.27 8.75 4.93
CA VAL A 65 -3.27 7.31 4.73
C VAL A 65 -4.39 6.69 5.58
N ASP A 66 -5.31 5.99 4.92
CA ASP A 66 -6.35 5.22 5.60
C ASP A 66 -5.72 3.96 6.17
N LEU A 67 -5.64 3.88 7.49
CA LEU A 67 -4.98 2.76 8.15
C LEU A 67 -5.70 1.43 7.92
N GLU A 68 -7.02 1.44 7.87
CA GLU A 68 -7.79 0.22 7.58
C GLU A 68 -7.49 -0.30 6.17
N ALA A 69 -7.44 0.59 5.19
CA ALA A 69 -7.06 0.23 3.83
C ALA A 69 -5.60 -0.24 3.77
N ALA A 70 -4.70 0.38 4.52
CA ALA A 70 -3.30 -0.04 4.60
C ALA A 70 -3.16 -1.44 5.22
N ARG A 71 -3.95 -1.76 6.23
CA ARG A 71 -4.02 -3.11 6.82
C ARG A 71 -4.44 -4.15 5.78
N ALA A 72 -5.45 -3.83 4.98
CA ALA A 72 -5.92 -4.73 3.91
C ALA A 72 -4.84 -4.95 2.85
N ILE A 73 -4.11 -3.91 2.47
CA ILE A 73 -3.00 -4.01 1.52
C ILE A 73 -1.90 -4.91 2.08
N GLN A 74 -1.50 -4.68 3.32
CA GLN A 74 -0.44 -5.48 3.95
C GLN A 74 -0.87 -6.94 4.13
N LEU A 75 -2.11 -7.18 4.50
CA LEU A 75 -2.63 -8.54 4.61
C LEU A 75 -2.59 -9.27 3.27
N ALA A 76 -2.97 -8.60 2.17
CA ALA A 76 -2.92 -9.19 0.84
C ALA A 76 -1.48 -9.54 0.43
N ARG A 77 -0.52 -8.66 0.70
CA ARG A 77 0.91 -8.91 0.45
C ARG A 77 1.42 -10.08 1.28
N PHE A 78 1.09 -10.09 2.56
CA PHE A 78 1.48 -11.16 3.47
C PHE A 78 0.90 -12.50 3.02
N ASN A 79 -0.37 -12.55 2.64
CA ASN A 79 -1.01 -13.77 2.16
C ASN A 79 -0.42 -14.28 0.85
N ALA A 80 0.00 -13.38 -0.05
CA ALA A 80 0.68 -13.77 -1.29
C ALA A 80 2.04 -14.44 -0.98
N ASP A 81 2.80 -13.86 -0.06
CA ASP A 81 4.09 -14.44 0.36
C ASP A 81 3.89 -15.77 1.09
N ALA A 82 2.86 -15.84 1.94
CA ALA A 82 2.52 -17.06 2.68
C ALA A 82 2.13 -18.20 1.73
N LEU A 83 1.42 -17.89 0.65
CA LEU A 83 1.04 -18.88 -0.36
C LEU A 83 2.27 -19.45 -1.06
N GLN A 84 3.21 -18.57 -1.45
CA GLN A 84 4.46 -19.00 -2.07
C GLN A 84 5.26 -19.92 -1.13
N GLU A 85 5.38 -19.55 0.13
CA GLU A 85 6.10 -20.39 1.12
C GLU A 85 5.38 -21.71 1.36
N ALA A 86 4.06 -21.72 1.41
CA ALA A 86 3.27 -22.94 1.57
C ALA A 86 3.48 -23.90 0.39
N GLN A 87 3.51 -23.40 -0.83
CA GLN A 87 3.78 -24.18 -2.03
C GLN A 87 5.19 -24.76 -2.00
N LYS A 88 6.18 -23.99 -1.61
CA LYS A 88 7.56 -24.43 -1.44
C LYS A 88 7.67 -25.55 -0.42
N ARG A 89 6.98 -25.41 0.72
CA ARG A 89 6.96 -26.44 1.78
C ARG A 89 6.35 -27.75 1.28
N GLN A 90 5.27 -27.67 0.52
CA GLN A 90 4.64 -28.83 -0.07
C GLN A 90 5.58 -29.54 -1.06
N LEU A 91 6.27 -28.79 -1.90
CA LEU A 91 7.27 -29.34 -2.83
C LEU A 91 8.42 -29.98 -2.08
N ASN A 92 8.90 -29.38 -1.00
CA ASN A 92 9.95 -29.95 -0.15
C ASN A 92 9.50 -31.29 0.47
N THR A 93 8.26 -31.39 0.91
CA THR A 93 7.69 -32.63 1.44
C THR A 93 7.67 -33.73 0.37
N LEU A 94 7.20 -33.42 -0.83
CA LEU A 94 7.15 -34.35 -1.94
C LEU A 94 8.54 -34.81 -2.38
N ALA A 95 9.53 -33.93 -2.31
CA ALA A 95 10.91 -34.23 -2.68
C ALA A 95 11.72 -34.88 -1.55
N GLY A 96 11.15 -35.08 -0.38
CA GLY A 96 11.84 -35.65 0.78
C GLY A 96 12.88 -34.70 1.39
N ILE A 97 12.77 -33.41 1.16
CA ILE A 97 13.69 -32.41 1.69
C ILE A 97 13.23 -31.99 3.09
N ALA A 98 14.15 -32.03 4.05
CA ALA A 98 13.87 -31.62 5.44
C ALA A 98 13.59 -30.11 5.53
N LYS A 99 12.65 -29.75 6.39
CA LYS A 99 12.29 -28.35 6.67
C LYS A 99 12.85 -27.94 8.02
N ALA A 100 13.53 -26.78 8.08
CA ALA A 100 14.10 -26.25 9.31
C ALA A 100 13.02 -25.85 10.33
N VAL A 101 11.87 -25.40 9.83
CA VAL A 101 10.70 -25.03 10.64
C VAL A 101 9.57 -26.01 10.29
N THR A 102 8.90 -26.53 11.30
CA THR A 102 7.76 -27.45 11.09
C THR A 102 6.55 -26.75 10.49
N ASP A 103 5.69 -27.51 9.81
CA ASP A 103 4.46 -26.96 9.25
C ASP A 103 3.54 -26.40 10.35
N GLU A 104 3.47 -27.05 11.51
CA GLU A 104 2.71 -26.53 12.67
C GLU A 104 3.23 -25.16 13.13
N ALA A 105 4.55 -25.02 13.27
CA ALA A 105 5.16 -23.76 13.67
C ALA A 105 4.93 -22.68 12.61
N PHE A 106 5.01 -23.04 11.34
CA PHE A 106 4.73 -22.13 10.24
C PHE A 106 3.28 -21.62 10.28
N LEU A 107 2.31 -22.52 10.44
CA LEU A 107 0.90 -22.15 10.53
C LEU A 107 0.59 -21.29 11.75
N ALA A 108 1.21 -21.58 12.90
CA ALA A 108 1.07 -20.75 14.11
C ALA A 108 1.63 -19.35 13.90
N ASP A 109 2.77 -19.22 13.22
CA ASP A 109 3.38 -17.94 12.88
C ASP A 109 2.48 -17.13 11.95
N LEU A 110 1.87 -17.75 10.94
CA LEU A 110 0.91 -17.08 10.05
C LEU A 110 -0.26 -16.51 10.83
N THR A 111 -0.83 -17.29 11.74
CA THR A 111 -1.97 -16.85 12.55
C THR A 111 -1.59 -15.65 13.42
N ALA A 112 -0.45 -15.72 14.10
CA ALA A 112 0.04 -14.63 14.95
C ALA A 112 0.29 -13.36 14.16
N LYS A 113 0.92 -13.46 12.99
CA LYS A 113 1.24 -12.31 12.14
C LYS A 113 -0.01 -11.69 11.51
N ARG A 114 -0.99 -12.48 11.11
CA ARG A 114 -2.27 -11.97 10.61
C ARG A 114 -3.01 -11.19 11.69
N SER A 115 -3.00 -11.68 12.93
CA SER A 115 -3.58 -10.96 14.07
C SER A 115 -2.84 -9.64 14.33
N ALA A 116 -1.52 -9.64 14.23
CA ALA A 116 -0.71 -8.44 14.37
C ALA A 116 -1.01 -7.40 13.28
N ILE A 117 -1.23 -7.82 12.04
CA ILE A 117 -1.63 -6.93 10.94
C ILE A 117 -2.98 -6.28 11.25
N ALA A 118 -3.95 -7.07 11.72
CA ALA A 118 -5.28 -6.56 12.06
C ALA A 118 -5.25 -5.57 13.24
N ALA A 119 -4.27 -5.70 14.13
CA ALA A 119 -4.13 -4.85 15.32
C ALA A 119 -3.13 -3.69 15.13
N ALA A 120 -2.43 -3.62 14.01
CA ALA A 120 -1.41 -2.60 13.78
C ALA A 120 -2.01 -1.19 13.80
N GLN A 121 -1.34 -0.26 14.48
CA GLN A 121 -1.82 1.11 14.68
C GLN A 121 -1.08 2.13 13.81
N SER A 122 -0.16 1.69 12.97
CA SER A 122 0.61 2.56 12.08
C SER A 122 1.09 1.80 10.85
N THR A 123 1.42 2.53 9.80
CA THR A 123 2.01 1.95 8.58
C THR A 123 3.42 1.40 8.87
N ALA A 124 4.17 2.04 9.76
CA ALA A 124 5.47 1.52 10.19
C ALA A 124 5.34 0.15 10.85
N ALA A 125 4.35 -0.04 11.72
CA ALA A 125 4.06 -1.33 12.34
C ALA A 125 3.68 -2.38 11.28
N LEU A 126 2.89 -2.01 10.28
CA LEU A 126 2.51 -2.90 9.18
C LEU A 126 3.72 -3.37 8.38
N ARG A 127 4.62 -2.45 8.03
CA ARG A 127 5.83 -2.78 7.27
C ARG A 127 6.73 -3.78 7.99
N ALA A 128 6.72 -3.76 9.31
CA ALA A 128 7.53 -4.66 10.12
C ALA A 128 6.97 -6.09 10.16
N ILE A 129 5.71 -6.30 9.77
CA ILE A 129 5.06 -7.61 9.79
C ILE A 129 5.21 -8.29 8.43
N THR A 130 6.24 -9.09 8.30
CA THR A 130 6.54 -9.87 7.10
C THR A 130 6.74 -11.33 7.46
N LEU A 131 6.73 -12.17 6.46
CA LEU A 131 6.89 -13.62 6.64
C LEU A 131 8.32 -13.98 7.09
#